data_c847c1b3e1c3b3da1e18dcd13e54df20
#
_entry.id   c847c1b3e1c3b3da1e18dcd13e54df20
#
_cell.length_a   1.000
_cell.length_b   1.000
_cell.length_c   1.000
_cell.angle_alpha   90.00
_cell.angle_beta   90.00
_cell.angle_gamma   90.00
#
_symmetry.space_group_name_H-M   'P 1'
#
loop_
_entity.id
_entity.type
_entity.pdbx_description
1 polymer ?
#
loop_
_entity_poly.entity_id
_entity_poly.type
_entity_poly.pdbx_seq_one_letter_code
_entity_poly.pdbx_strand_id
1 'polypeptide(L)'
;MISYHELRDIALECVASVTSTINICSTKEQSTDIKKKSSSSDYVTSLDRQIESETVQFIRKNRTSDGILGEEGAYTSGTSGIRWIIDPIDGTSNFVYGVPYFSISIAIEADGKIVAGVVADLSSNDVFDLSLIHI
;
A
#
# COMPACT_ATOMS: atom_id res chain seq x y z
N MET A 1 -3.91 16.54 -18.59
CA MET A 1 -3.48 16.32 -17.17
C MET A 1 -4.44 15.37 -16.48
N ILE A 2 -3.91 14.42 -15.78
CA ILE A 2 -4.72 13.46 -15.04
C ILE A 2 -5.49 14.16 -13.91
N SER A 3 -6.74 13.77 -13.69
CA SER A 3 -7.54 14.30 -12.59
C SER A 3 -7.21 13.61 -11.27
N TYR A 4 -7.54 14.25 -10.15
CA TYR A 4 -7.36 13.66 -8.83
C TYR A 4 -8.24 12.43 -8.64
N HIS A 5 -9.42 12.42 -9.24
CA HIS A 5 -10.32 11.26 -9.23
C HIS A 5 -9.71 10.06 -9.98
N GLU A 6 -9.05 10.30 -11.09
CA GLU A 6 -8.35 9.24 -11.83
C GLU A 6 -7.18 8.68 -11.02
N LEU A 7 -6.44 9.53 -10.33
CA LEU A 7 -5.37 9.09 -9.43
C LEU A 7 -5.92 8.24 -8.28
N ARG A 8 -7.02 8.68 -7.68
CA ARG A 8 -7.71 7.90 -6.64
C ARG A 8 -8.15 6.54 -7.17
N ASP A 9 -8.69 6.49 -8.38
CA ASP A 9 -9.16 5.24 -8.98
C ASP A 9 -7.99 4.27 -9.20
N ILE A 10 -6.84 4.75 -9.64
CA ILE A 10 -5.63 3.92 -9.75
C ILE A 10 -5.22 3.38 -8.37
N ALA A 11 -5.28 4.21 -7.33
CA ALA A 11 -4.97 3.77 -5.97
C ALA A 11 -5.95 2.69 -5.47
N LEU A 12 -7.24 2.83 -5.78
CA LEU A 12 -8.25 1.84 -5.43
C LEU A 12 -7.99 0.49 -6.12
N GLU A 13 -7.67 0.51 -7.40
CA GLU A 13 -7.32 -0.71 -8.14
C GLU A 13 -6.05 -1.35 -7.58
N CYS A 14 -5.06 -0.54 -7.23
CA CYS A 14 -3.82 -1.00 -6.64
C CYS A 14 -4.08 -1.73 -5.32
N VAL A 15 -4.84 -1.11 -4.44
CA VAL A 15 -5.17 -1.68 -3.12
C VAL A 15 -5.95 -2.98 -3.27
N ALA A 16 -6.89 -3.07 -4.20
CA ALA A 16 -7.64 -4.30 -4.45
C ALA A 16 -6.71 -5.45 -4.87
N SER A 17 -5.77 -5.17 -5.77
CA SER A 17 -4.78 -6.16 -6.24
C SER A 17 -3.87 -6.63 -5.11
N VAL A 18 -3.33 -5.69 -4.34
CA VAL A 18 -2.40 -5.98 -3.24
C VAL A 18 -3.11 -6.69 -2.09
N THR A 19 -4.34 -6.32 -1.77
CA THR A 19 -5.15 -6.97 -0.73
C THR A 19 -5.34 -8.46 -1.04
N SER A 20 -5.60 -8.81 -2.29
CA SER A 20 -5.69 -10.21 -2.71
C SER A 20 -4.41 -10.97 -2.41
N THR A 21 -3.25 -10.37 -2.69
CA THR A 21 -1.95 -10.98 -2.40
C THR A 21 -1.74 -11.18 -0.90
N ILE A 22 -2.06 -10.19 -0.07
CA ILE A 22 -1.94 -10.28 1.39
C ILE A 22 -2.82 -11.41 1.92
N ASN A 23 -4.04 -11.53 1.49
CA ASN A 23 -4.97 -12.56 1.95
C ASN A 23 -4.44 -13.97 1.61
N ILE A 24 -3.90 -14.16 0.42
CA ILE A 24 -3.29 -15.42 0.01
C ILE A 24 -2.06 -15.73 0.89
N CYS A 25 -1.17 -14.78 1.08
CA CYS A 25 0.04 -14.95 1.88
C CYS A 25 -0.29 -15.25 3.34
N SER A 26 -1.23 -14.53 3.95
CA SER A 26 -1.60 -14.74 5.35
C SER A 26 -2.20 -16.12 5.58
N THR A 27 -3.02 -16.61 4.66
CA THR A 27 -3.63 -17.94 4.75
C THR A 27 -2.59 -19.05 4.67
N LYS A 28 -1.60 -18.92 3.78
CA LYS A 28 -0.55 -19.94 3.62
C LYS A 28 0.48 -19.90 4.74
N GLU A 29 0.92 -18.74 5.15
CA GLU A 29 2.06 -18.59 6.04
C GLU A 29 1.70 -18.61 7.51
N GLN A 30 0.49 -18.22 7.89
CA GLN A 30 0.02 -18.36 9.26
C GLN A 30 -0.07 -19.82 9.70
N SER A 31 -0.30 -20.74 8.77
CA SER A 31 -0.42 -22.15 9.10
C SER A 31 0.93 -22.88 9.20
N THR A 32 1.99 -22.38 8.57
CA THR A 32 3.26 -23.11 8.45
C THR A 32 4.50 -22.35 8.90
N ASP A 33 4.62 -21.07 8.61
CA ASP A 33 5.89 -20.34 8.75
C ASP A 33 6.03 -19.53 10.03
N ILE A 34 4.95 -19.03 10.62
CA ILE A 34 5.01 -18.31 11.89
C ILE A 34 5.46 -19.23 13.02
N LYS A 35 5.09 -20.50 12.97
CA LYS A 35 5.50 -21.51 13.95
C LYS A 35 6.96 -21.97 13.77
N LYS A 36 7.54 -21.77 12.59
CA LYS A 36 8.89 -22.23 12.25
C LYS A 36 9.94 -21.12 12.35
N LYS A 37 9.56 -19.86 12.26
CA LYS A 37 10.48 -18.74 12.36
C LYS A 37 10.68 -18.36 13.82
N SER A 38 11.93 -18.24 14.20
CA SER A 38 12.33 -17.79 15.53
C SER A 38 11.96 -16.34 15.82
N SER A 39 11.53 -15.56 14.79
CA SER A 39 11.23 -14.15 14.92
C SER A 39 10.05 -13.76 14.02
N SER A 40 8.95 -13.31 14.63
CA SER A 40 7.82 -12.74 13.92
C SER A 40 8.17 -11.44 13.20
N SER A 41 9.23 -10.74 13.66
CA SER A 41 9.70 -9.50 13.00
C SER A 41 10.26 -9.76 11.62
N ASP A 42 10.96 -10.86 11.39
CA ASP A 42 11.51 -11.21 10.06
C ASP A 42 10.40 -11.48 9.05
N TYR A 43 9.35 -12.17 9.48
CA TYR A 43 8.16 -12.43 8.66
C TYR A 43 7.48 -11.11 8.25
N VAL A 44 7.24 -10.23 9.20
CA VAL A 44 6.61 -8.92 8.98
C VAL A 44 7.43 -8.09 8.00
N THR A 45 8.74 -8.01 8.21
CA THR A 45 9.64 -7.23 7.34
C THR A 45 9.62 -7.75 5.90
N SER A 46 9.63 -9.07 5.73
CA SER A 46 9.59 -9.69 4.40
C SER A 46 8.27 -9.41 3.70
N LEU A 47 7.16 -9.54 4.40
CA LEU A 47 5.83 -9.28 3.85
C LEU A 47 5.67 -7.80 3.47
N ASP A 48 6.08 -6.89 4.34
CA ASP A 48 6.02 -5.44 4.06
C ASP A 48 6.79 -5.09 2.80
N ARG A 49 8.00 -5.62 2.63
CA ARG A 49 8.81 -5.39 1.43
C ARG A 49 8.17 -5.94 0.18
N GLN A 50 7.59 -7.12 0.27
CA GLN A 50 6.90 -7.74 -0.86
C GLN A 50 5.70 -6.90 -1.29
N ILE A 51 4.88 -6.49 -0.34
CA ILE A 51 3.69 -5.68 -0.60
C ILE A 51 4.08 -4.32 -1.17
N GLU A 52 5.10 -3.69 -0.62
CA GLU A 52 5.60 -2.42 -1.16
C GLU A 52 6.09 -2.59 -2.60
N SER A 53 6.85 -3.65 -2.86
CA SER A 53 7.35 -3.95 -4.21
C SER A 53 6.21 -4.14 -5.21
N GLU A 54 5.19 -4.88 -4.85
CA GLU A 54 4.02 -5.09 -5.71
C GLU A 54 3.23 -3.80 -5.95
N THR A 55 3.09 -2.99 -4.90
CA THR A 55 2.44 -1.68 -5.00
C THR A 55 3.20 -0.76 -5.96
N VAL A 56 4.52 -0.71 -5.82
CA VAL A 56 5.39 0.08 -6.69
C VAL A 56 5.28 -0.37 -8.14
N GLN A 57 5.30 -1.68 -8.39
CA GLN A 57 5.17 -2.22 -9.74
C GLN A 57 3.82 -1.83 -10.37
N PHE A 58 2.74 -1.92 -9.60
CA PHE A 58 1.42 -1.53 -10.07
C PHE A 58 1.38 -0.04 -10.45
N ILE A 59 1.91 0.81 -9.58
CA ILE A 59 1.94 2.26 -9.82
C ILE A 59 2.78 2.58 -11.07
N ARG A 60 3.96 2.02 -11.20
CA ARG A 60 4.84 2.25 -12.35
C ARG A 60 4.23 1.80 -13.66
N LYS A 61 3.46 0.73 -13.65
CA LYS A 61 2.77 0.24 -14.84
C LYS A 61 1.72 1.25 -15.34
N ASN A 62 1.08 1.96 -14.43
CA ASN A 62 0.03 2.93 -14.75
C ASN A 62 0.56 4.36 -14.83
N ARG A 63 1.65 4.67 -14.13
CA ARG A 63 2.20 6.02 -13.98
C ARG A 63 3.73 5.98 -14.03
N THR A 64 4.30 6.14 -15.22
CA THR A 64 5.75 5.96 -15.42
C THR A 64 6.61 7.15 -14.96
N SER A 65 6.01 8.33 -14.83
CA SER A 65 6.76 9.57 -14.51
C SER A 65 6.54 10.06 -13.08
N ASP A 66 5.75 9.35 -12.27
CA ASP A 66 5.43 9.78 -10.93
C ASP A 66 6.54 9.38 -9.94
N GLY A 67 6.71 10.21 -8.91
CA GLY A 67 7.58 9.89 -7.79
C GLY A 67 6.96 8.86 -6.87
N ILE A 68 7.81 8.14 -6.13
CA ILE A 68 7.37 7.14 -5.15
C ILE A 68 8.19 7.29 -3.88
N LEU A 69 7.52 7.24 -2.74
CA LEU A 69 8.13 7.22 -1.42
C LEU A 69 7.47 6.10 -0.60
N GLY A 70 8.21 5.06 -0.31
CA GLY A 70 7.73 3.92 0.47
C GLY A 70 8.40 3.85 1.83
N GLU A 71 7.70 3.34 2.82
CA GLU A 71 8.22 3.17 4.18
C GLU A 71 9.37 2.17 4.22
N GLU A 72 9.33 1.14 3.38
CA GLU A 72 10.35 0.08 3.35
C GLU A 72 11.52 0.37 2.39
N GLY A 73 11.67 1.61 1.97
CA GLY A 73 12.83 2.08 1.23
C GLY A 73 12.65 2.32 -0.25
N ALA A 74 11.45 2.08 -0.81
CA ALA A 74 11.20 2.40 -2.20
C ALA A 74 11.26 3.91 -2.41
N TYR A 75 12.00 4.35 -3.42
CA TYR A 75 12.14 5.76 -3.72
C TYR A 75 12.34 5.97 -5.23
N THR A 76 11.59 6.90 -5.78
CA THR A 76 11.75 7.40 -7.15
C THR A 76 11.43 8.88 -7.14
N SER A 77 12.30 9.72 -7.68
CA SER A 77 12.08 11.17 -7.64
C SER A 77 10.97 11.65 -8.59
N GLY A 78 10.76 10.99 -9.69
CA GLY A 78 9.71 11.33 -10.67
C GLY A 78 9.91 12.69 -11.35
N THR A 79 9.11 12.95 -12.37
CA THR A 79 9.17 14.19 -13.15
C THR A 79 7.81 14.85 -13.37
N SER A 80 6.73 14.20 -12.96
CA SER A 80 5.35 14.66 -13.23
C SER A 80 4.83 15.68 -12.22
N GLY A 81 5.51 15.85 -11.08
CA GLY A 81 4.98 16.62 -9.95
C GLY A 81 4.04 15.81 -9.05
N ILE A 82 3.77 14.55 -9.39
CA ILE A 82 2.92 13.65 -8.61
C ILE A 82 3.80 12.63 -7.91
N ARG A 83 3.52 12.39 -6.62
CA ARG A 83 4.23 11.43 -5.80
C ARG A 83 3.27 10.54 -5.02
N TRP A 84 3.57 9.27 -5.00
CA TRP A 84 2.82 8.24 -4.27
C TRP A 84 3.55 7.92 -2.98
N ILE A 85 2.85 8.04 -1.87
CA ILE A 85 3.37 7.77 -0.52
C ILE A 85 2.70 6.50 -0.02
N ILE A 86 3.51 5.47 0.25
CA ILE A 86 3.02 4.13 0.51
C ILE A 86 3.41 3.68 1.90
N ASP A 87 2.41 3.25 2.69
CA ASP A 87 2.60 2.49 3.91
C ASP A 87 1.94 1.12 3.68
N PRO A 88 2.74 0.07 3.41
CA PRO A 88 2.17 -1.19 2.93
C PRO A 88 1.32 -1.93 3.95
N ILE A 89 1.68 -1.92 5.23
CA ILE A 89 0.84 -2.51 6.28
C ILE A 89 1.03 -1.69 7.55
N ASP A 90 0.11 -0.78 7.80
CA ASP A 90 0.04 -0.07 9.07
C ASP A 90 -0.52 -1.02 10.13
N GLY A 91 0.13 -1.08 11.29
CA GLY A 91 -0.24 -2.02 12.34
C GLY A 91 0.25 -3.44 12.08
N THR A 92 1.47 -3.61 11.56
CA THR A 92 2.04 -4.92 11.21
C THR A 92 2.11 -5.90 12.38
N SER A 93 2.38 -5.45 13.59
CA SER A 93 2.34 -6.31 14.78
C SER A 93 0.95 -6.91 14.99
N ASN A 94 -0.09 -6.14 14.76
CA ASN A 94 -1.46 -6.62 14.86
C ASN A 94 -1.73 -7.72 13.83
N PHE A 95 -1.25 -7.55 12.61
CA PHE A 95 -1.38 -8.56 11.56
C PHE A 95 -0.76 -9.90 11.98
N VAL A 96 0.46 -9.87 12.53
CA VAL A 96 1.18 -11.09 12.94
C VAL A 96 0.44 -11.82 14.07
N TYR A 97 -0.11 -11.08 15.02
CA TYR A 97 -0.80 -11.67 16.18
C TYR A 97 -2.29 -11.92 15.95
N GLY A 98 -2.78 -11.71 14.72
CA GLY A 98 -4.18 -11.93 14.40
C GLY A 98 -5.14 -10.91 15.00
N VAL A 99 -4.61 -9.77 15.47
CA VAL A 99 -5.45 -8.68 15.98
C VAL A 99 -6.05 -7.93 14.78
N PRO A 100 -7.38 -7.70 14.73
CA PRO A 100 -8.04 -7.20 13.52
C PRO A 100 -7.97 -5.68 13.36
N TYR A 101 -6.78 -5.08 13.52
CA TYR A 101 -6.57 -3.64 13.35
C TYR A 101 -5.28 -3.40 12.57
N PHE A 102 -5.35 -3.59 11.26
CA PHE A 102 -4.24 -3.32 10.36
C PHE A 102 -4.77 -2.86 8.99
N SER A 103 -3.98 -2.03 8.31
CA SER A 103 -4.44 -1.38 7.08
C SER A 103 -3.29 -1.12 6.11
N ILE A 104 -3.65 -0.90 4.85
CA ILE A 104 -2.75 -0.37 3.81
C ILE A 104 -3.15 1.07 3.54
N SER A 105 -2.17 1.94 3.44
CA SER A 105 -2.39 3.36 3.17
C SER A 105 -1.59 3.81 1.95
N ILE A 106 -2.26 4.49 1.03
CA ILE A 106 -1.63 5.13 -0.13
C ILE A 106 -2.12 6.57 -0.18
N ALA A 107 -1.19 7.52 -0.13
CA ALA A 107 -1.48 8.93 -0.31
C ALA A 107 -0.87 9.41 -1.63
N ILE A 108 -1.54 10.34 -2.29
CA ILE A 108 -1.07 10.91 -3.54
C ILE A 108 -0.90 12.40 -3.35
N GLU A 109 0.32 12.86 -3.66
CA GLU A 109 0.72 14.24 -3.54
C GLU A 109 0.89 14.84 -4.94
N ALA A 110 0.36 16.03 -5.14
CA ALA A 110 0.57 16.81 -6.36
C ALA A 110 1.09 18.18 -5.97
N ASP A 111 2.26 18.54 -6.48
CA ASP A 111 2.94 19.83 -6.24
C ASP A 111 3.02 20.17 -4.73
N GLY A 112 3.38 19.20 -3.92
CA GLY A 112 3.58 19.37 -2.48
C GLY A 112 2.33 19.29 -1.62
N LYS A 113 1.16 18.96 -2.20
CA LYS A 113 -0.11 18.85 -1.46
C LYS A 113 -0.72 17.47 -1.63
N ILE A 114 -1.24 16.90 -0.56
CA ILE A 114 -2.00 15.64 -0.64
C ILE A 114 -3.33 15.92 -1.32
N VAL A 115 -3.58 15.24 -2.43
CA VAL A 115 -4.76 15.48 -3.27
C VAL A 115 -5.71 14.29 -3.36
N ALA A 116 -5.23 13.11 -3.00
CA ALA A 116 -6.03 11.89 -2.96
C ALA A 116 -5.42 10.91 -1.97
N GLY A 117 -6.20 9.97 -1.52
CA GLY A 117 -5.72 8.93 -0.64
C GLY A 117 -6.68 7.76 -0.55
N VAL A 118 -6.14 6.60 -0.21
CA VAL A 118 -6.89 5.37 0.02
C VAL A 118 -6.33 4.67 1.24
N VAL A 119 -7.22 4.26 2.14
CA VAL A 119 -6.89 3.40 3.27
C VAL A 119 -7.79 2.18 3.19
N ALA A 120 -7.20 1.01 3.17
CA ALA A 120 -7.94 -0.25 3.17
C ALA A 120 -7.75 -0.93 4.52
N ASP A 121 -8.86 -1.15 5.23
CA ASP A 121 -8.87 -1.93 6.44
C ASP A 121 -8.94 -3.41 6.06
N LEU A 122 -7.86 -4.13 6.30
CA LEU A 122 -7.75 -5.53 5.87
C LEU A 122 -8.58 -6.48 6.72
N SER A 123 -8.97 -6.06 7.92
CA SER A 123 -9.77 -6.90 8.82
C SER A 123 -11.25 -6.90 8.45
N SER A 124 -11.78 -5.76 8.01
CA SER A 124 -13.20 -5.60 7.64
C SER A 124 -13.46 -5.60 6.14
N ASN A 125 -12.40 -5.54 5.33
CA ASN A 125 -12.44 -5.31 3.89
C ASN A 125 -13.05 -3.95 3.50
N ASP A 126 -13.12 -3.02 4.46
CA ASP A 126 -13.57 -1.66 4.17
C ASP A 126 -12.46 -0.86 3.51
N VAL A 127 -12.84 -0.08 2.51
CA VAL A 127 -11.91 0.80 1.81
C VAL A 127 -12.45 2.22 1.91
N PHE A 128 -11.60 3.11 2.38
CA PHE A 128 -11.91 4.54 2.51
C PHE A 128 -11.07 5.30 1.50
N ASP A 129 -11.70 6.17 0.74
CA ASP A 129 -10.99 6.97 -0.25
C ASP A 129 -11.43 8.43 -0.19
N LEU A 130 -10.54 9.28 -0.67
CA LEU A 130 -10.86 10.70 -0.87
C LEU A 130 -10.09 11.23 -2.06
N SER A 131 -10.64 12.24 -2.69
CA SER A 131 -9.90 13.06 -3.64
C SER A 131 -10.38 14.50 -3.52
N LEU A 132 -9.45 15.43 -3.70
CA LEU A 132 -9.78 16.85 -3.67
C LEU A 132 -10.36 17.28 -5.02
N ILE A 133 -11.29 18.21 -4.96
CA ILE A 133 -11.84 18.83 -6.15
C ILE A 133 -11.00 20.05 -6.47
N HIS A 134 -10.61 20.18 -7.74
CA HIS A 134 -10.01 21.43 -8.22
C HIS A 134 -11.06 22.53 -8.19
N ILE A 135 -10.79 23.55 -7.43
CA ILE A 135 -11.60 24.76 -7.44
C ILE A 135 -10.85 25.84 -8.21
#